data_1a74e95e126432d596bb05065cb3e507
#
_entry.id   1a74e95e126432d596bb05065cb3e507
#
_cell.length_a   1.000
_cell.length_b   1.000
_cell.length_c   1.000
_cell.angle_alpha   90.00
_cell.angle_beta   90.00
_cell.angle_gamma   90.00
#
_symmetry.space_group_name_H-M   'P 1'
#
loop_
_entity.id
_entity.type
_entity.pdbx_description
1 polymer ?
#
loop_
_entity_poly.entity_id
_entity_poly.type
_entity_poly.pdbx_seq_one_letter_code
_entity_poly.pdbx_strand_id
1 'polypeptide(L)'
;MLKRGLNFLYVLCLMVVVLATMSLTDKYVRQDEYSLSELGGKPNSPFCLQMYTSIEKYSEMYKVPKYIAYNVAYLETRYQGPFHWKYDHRQISSAGAQGPMQIITRWAHSYAERRVTEKELRNNIDLNVRVSMKMLRARYEMTRDWMLACGGYNTGSPVRNSYAVFAATNKNYKNNWIKY
;
A
#
# COMPACT_ATOMS: atom_id res chain seq x y z
N MET A 1 -35.56 26.37 33.99
CA MET A 1 -35.55 25.92 32.58
C MET A 1 -34.37 26.52 31.78
N LEU A 2 -33.92 27.73 32.01
CA LEU A 2 -32.86 28.41 31.24
C LEU A 2 -31.48 27.71 31.27
N LYS A 3 -31.03 27.15 32.40
CA LYS A 3 -29.70 26.48 32.52
C LYS A 3 -29.55 25.21 31.69
N ARG A 4 -30.64 24.47 31.44
CA ARG A 4 -30.58 23.25 30.59
C ARG A 4 -30.44 23.59 29.11
N GLY A 5 -31.03 24.69 28.63
CA GLY A 5 -30.91 25.14 27.25
C GLY A 5 -29.50 25.65 26.93
N LEU A 6 -28.85 26.35 27.88
CA LEU A 6 -27.50 26.86 27.69
C LEU A 6 -26.44 25.75 27.59
N ASN A 7 -26.60 24.71 28.42
CA ASN A 7 -25.71 23.53 28.32
C ASN A 7 -25.87 22.75 26.99
N PHE A 8 -27.10 22.64 26.48
CA PHE A 8 -27.34 21.99 25.20
C PHE A 8 -26.70 22.77 24.03
N LEU A 9 -26.85 24.10 24.04
CA LEU A 9 -26.25 24.97 23.03
C LEU A 9 -24.71 24.89 23.06
N TYR A 10 -24.11 24.84 24.22
CA TYR A 10 -22.67 24.71 24.41
C TYR A 10 -22.14 23.38 23.87
N VAL A 11 -22.83 22.25 24.15
CA VAL A 11 -22.47 20.92 23.63
C VAL A 11 -22.62 20.89 22.11
N LEU A 12 -23.67 21.50 21.57
CA LEU A 12 -23.87 21.58 20.12
C LEU A 12 -22.74 22.36 19.41
N CYS A 13 -22.35 23.52 19.98
CA CYS A 13 -21.23 24.31 19.48
C CYS A 13 -19.92 23.55 19.54
N LEU A 14 -19.64 22.82 20.62
CA LEU A 14 -18.46 21.96 20.74
C LEU A 14 -18.43 20.86 19.70
N MET A 15 -19.56 20.19 19.46
CA MET A 15 -19.66 19.18 18.40
C MET A 15 -19.40 19.76 17.00
N VAL A 16 -19.93 20.92 16.69
CA VAL A 16 -19.70 21.60 15.41
C VAL A 16 -18.23 21.95 15.22
N VAL A 17 -17.57 22.46 16.27
CA VAL A 17 -16.12 22.78 16.22
C VAL A 17 -15.30 21.50 16.01
N VAL A 18 -15.61 20.43 16.75
CA VAL A 18 -14.88 19.13 16.57
C VAL A 18 -15.07 18.56 15.17
N LEU A 19 -16.29 18.58 14.63
CA LEU A 19 -16.56 18.12 13.27
C LEU A 19 -15.85 18.99 12.21
N ALA A 20 -15.83 20.30 12.41
CA ALA A 20 -15.12 21.22 11.50
C ALA A 20 -13.59 21.01 11.55
N THR A 21 -13.02 20.81 12.73
CA THR A 21 -11.59 20.52 12.85
C THR A 21 -11.21 19.17 12.26
N MET A 22 -12.02 18.13 12.46
CA MET A 22 -11.81 16.82 11.82
C MET A 22 -11.89 16.91 10.28
N SER A 23 -12.85 17.66 9.75
CA SER A 23 -12.98 17.89 8.30
C SER A 23 -11.78 18.66 7.72
N LEU A 24 -11.25 19.63 8.44
CA LEU A 24 -10.06 20.38 8.02
C LEU A 24 -8.80 19.51 8.03
N THR A 25 -8.59 18.72 9.09
CA THR A 25 -7.44 17.81 9.18
C THR A 25 -7.47 16.76 8.09
N ASP A 26 -8.62 16.16 7.80
CA ASP A 26 -8.78 15.20 6.69
C ASP A 26 -8.49 15.84 5.32
N LYS A 27 -8.88 17.08 5.12
CA LYS A 27 -8.61 17.83 3.87
C LYS A 27 -7.11 18.12 3.70
N TYR A 28 -6.43 18.54 4.77
CA TYR A 28 -4.98 18.78 4.72
C TYR A 28 -4.19 17.49 4.49
N VAL A 29 -4.51 16.40 5.21
CA VAL A 29 -3.86 15.09 5.03
C VAL A 29 -4.04 14.57 3.61
N ARG A 30 -5.24 14.68 3.02
CA ARG A 30 -5.48 14.28 1.62
C ARG A 30 -4.71 15.12 0.62
N GLN A 31 -4.58 16.42 0.87
CA GLN A 31 -3.84 17.32 -0.03
C GLN A 31 -2.35 16.99 -0.04
N ASP A 32 -1.76 16.65 1.10
CA ASP A 32 -0.36 16.24 1.18
C ASP A 32 -0.13 14.87 0.51
N GLU A 33 -1.03 13.91 0.70
CA GLU A 33 -0.98 12.60 0.04
C GLU A 33 -1.09 12.73 -1.48
N TYR A 34 -1.95 13.62 -1.97
CA TYR A 34 -2.10 13.90 -3.41
C TYR A 34 -0.82 14.51 -4.00
N SER A 35 -0.22 15.48 -3.33
CA SER A 35 1.02 16.11 -3.79
C SER A 35 2.21 15.14 -3.86
N LEU A 36 2.30 14.20 -2.91
CA LEU A 36 3.32 13.14 -2.93
C LEU A 36 3.12 12.17 -4.11
N SER A 37 1.89 11.82 -4.42
CA SER A 37 1.56 10.97 -5.58
C SER A 37 1.91 11.65 -6.90
N GLU A 38 1.65 12.94 -7.03
CA GLU A 38 2.05 13.72 -8.22
C GLU A 38 3.57 13.79 -8.38
N LEU A 39 4.30 14.01 -7.28
CA LEU A 39 5.75 14.06 -7.29
C LEU A 39 6.35 12.71 -7.69
N GLY A 40 5.80 11.60 -7.19
CA GLY A 40 6.28 10.25 -7.51
C GLY A 40 5.99 9.81 -8.94
N GLY A 41 4.99 10.41 -9.60
CA GLY A 41 4.65 10.15 -11.00
C GLY A 41 5.56 10.83 -12.02
N LYS A 42 6.46 11.74 -11.61
CA LYS A 42 7.36 12.45 -12.50
C LYS A 42 8.55 11.58 -12.93
N PRO A 43 9.08 11.76 -14.16
CA PRO A 43 10.35 11.16 -14.56
C PRO A 43 11.46 11.53 -13.56
N ASN A 44 12.31 10.56 -13.22
CA ASN A 44 13.42 10.74 -12.28
C ASN A 44 13.03 11.00 -10.81
N SER A 45 11.79 10.76 -10.44
CA SER A 45 11.40 10.80 -9.02
C SER A 45 12.21 9.77 -8.21
N PRO A 46 12.50 10.05 -6.92
CA PRO A 46 13.08 9.08 -6.02
C PRO A 46 12.30 7.77 -5.98
N PHE A 47 12.99 6.64 -5.89
CA PHE A 47 12.35 5.32 -5.95
C PHE A 47 11.32 5.09 -4.85
N CYS A 48 11.53 5.67 -3.67
CA CYS A 48 10.56 5.63 -2.58
C CYS A 48 9.23 6.34 -2.93
N LEU A 49 9.28 7.45 -3.67
CA LEU A 49 8.09 8.15 -4.15
C LEU A 49 7.42 7.42 -5.32
N GLN A 50 8.19 6.86 -6.25
CA GLN A 50 7.64 6.01 -7.32
C GLN A 50 6.88 4.81 -6.72
N MET A 51 7.46 4.18 -5.69
CA MET A 51 6.83 3.07 -4.98
C MET A 51 5.54 3.49 -4.29
N TYR A 52 5.55 4.63 -3.58
CA TYR A 52 4.39 5.21 -2.94
C TYR A 52 3.26 5.44 -3.95
N THR A 53 3.54 6.18 -5.03
CA THR A 53 2.57 6.52 -6.08
C THR A 53 1.98 5.26 -6.73
N SER A 54 2.83 4.27 -7.02
CA SER A 54 2.38 3.02 -7.62
C SER A 54 1.49 2.20 -6.68
N ILE A 55 1.82 2.14 -5.38
CA ILE A 55 0.98 1.46 -4.40
C ILE A 55 -0.37 2.16 -4.26
N GLU A 56 -0.40 3.50 -4.10
CA GLU A 56 -1.65 4.26 -3.99
C GLU A 56 -2.55 4.01 -5.21
N LYS A 57 -2.01 4.16 -6.42
CA LYS A 57 -2.71 3.97 -7.67
C LYS A 57 -3.28 2.56 -7.84
N TYR A 58 -2.44 1.54 -7.67
CA TYR A 58 -2.84 0.17 -8.00
C TYR A 58 -3.58 -0.55 -6.88
N SER A 59 -3.39 -0.17 -5.62
CA SER A 59 -4.23 -0.67 -4.53
C SER A 59 -5.69 -0.23 -4.70
N GLU A 60 -5.91 1.01 -5.11
CA GLU A 60 -7.25 1.53 -5.41
C GLU A 60 -7.84 0.86 -6.66
N MET A 61 -7.08 0.84 -7.77
CA MET A 61 -7.52 0.28 -9.05
C MET A 61 -7.95 -1.19 -8.93
N TYR A 62 -7.19 -2.01 -8.19
CA TYR A 62 -7.47 -3.44 -8.01
C TYR A 62 -8.19 -3.76 -6.70
N LYS A 63 -8.66 -2.74 -5.96
CA LYS A 63 -9.39 -2.90 -4.68
C LYS A 63 -8.64 -3.79 -3.68
N VAL A 64 -7.33 -3.62 -3.60
CA VAL A 64 -6.49 -4.20 -2.56
C VAL A 64 -6.42 -3.22 -1.39
N PRO A 65 -6.74 -3.62 -0.15
CA PRO A 65 -6.64 -2.71 0.99
C PRO A 65 -5.22 -2.13 1.10
N LYS A 66 -5.08 -0.81 1.22
CA LYS A 66 -3.78 -0.11 1.25
C LYS A 66 -2.83 -0.69 2.30
N TYR A 67 -3.33 -1.00 3.50
CA TYR A 67 -2.51 -1.59 4.55
C TYR A 67 -1.91 -2.94 4.14
N ILE A 68 -2.62 -3.77 3.36
CA ILE A 68 -2.09 -5.02 2.82
C ILE A 68 -0.97 -4.73 1.82
N ALA A 69 -1.21 -3.82 0.87
CA ALA A 69 -0.22 -3.46 -0.15
C ALA A 69 1.09 -2.97 0.48
N TYR A 70 1.01 -2.08 1.47
CA TYR A 70 2.18 -1.56 2.19
C TYR A 70 2.85 -2.61 3.08
N ASN A 71 2.09 -3.46 3.76
CA ASN A 71 2.65 -4.54 4.57
C ASN A 71 3.38 -5.57 3.70
N VAL A 72 2.83 -5.92 2.53
CA VAL A 72 3.52 -6.79 1.56
C VAL A 72 4.82 -6.12 1.10
N ALA A 73 4.81 -4.85 0.69
CA ALA A 73 6.01 -4.12 0.29
C ALA A 73 7.08 -4.08 1.41
N TYR A 74 6.65 -3.93 2.66
CA TYR A 74 7.54 -3.99 3.82
C TYR A 74 8.13 -5.39 4.04
N LEU A 75 7.32 -6.42 3.93
CA LEU A 75 7.76 -7.81 4.11
C LEU A 75 8.73 -8.24 3.00
N GLU A 76 8.49 -7.84 1.76
CA GLU A 76 9.30 -8.23 0.60
C GLU A 76 10.65 -7.50 0.55
N THR A 77 10.66 -6.18 0.69
CA THR A 77 11.86 -5.37 0.46
C THR A 77 12.10 -4.29 1.49
N ARG A 78 11.41 -4.36 2.65
CA ARG A 78 11.55 -3.38 3.74
C ARG A 78 11.21 -1.95 3.32
N TYR A 79 10.27 -1.78 2.40
CA TYR A 79 9.78 -0.46 2.03
C TYR A 79 9.10 0.25 3.22
N GLN A 80 9.57 1.45 3.56
CA GLN A 80 9.17 2.22 4.75
C GLN A 80 8.59 3.59 4.41
N GLY A 81 7.77 3.66 3.35
CA GLY A 81 7.02 4.85 3.00
C GLY A 81 7.76 5.83 2.07
N PRO A 82 7.11 6.98 1.77
CA PRO A 82 7.56 7.90 0.74
C PRO A 82 8.87 8.61 1.05
N PHE A 83 9.31 8.63 2.32
CA PHE A 83 10.53 9.28 2.78
C PHE A 83 11.71 8.32 2.99
N HIS A 84 11.59 7.09 2.50
CA HIS A 84 12.67 6.10 2.55
C HIS A 84 13.72 6.35 1.44
N TRP A 85 14.44 7.47 1.52
CA TRP A 85 15.36 7.96 0.47
C TRP A 85 16.46 6.96 0.05
N LYS A 86 16.85 6.04 0.94
CA LYS A 86 17.84 4.98 0.67
C LYS A 86 17.20 3.68 0.18
N TYR A 87 15.91 3.70 -0.19
CA TYR A 87 15.21 2.52 -0.65
C TYR A 87 15.81 1.96 -1.93
N ASP A 88 16.21 0.70 -1.87
CA ASP A 88 16.61 -0.06 -3.05
C ASP A 88 15.48 -0.99 -3.50
N HIS A 89 14.95 -0.73 -4.69
CA HIS A 89 13.88 -1.50 -5.31
C HIS A 89 14.39 -2.68 -6.15
N ARG A 90 15.72 -2.80 -6.38
CA ARG A 90 16.32 -3.76 -7.33
C ARG A 90 16.69 -5.10 -6.69
N GLN A 91 16.06 -5.44 -5.60
CA GLN A 91 16.37 -6.66 -4.86
C GLN A 91 15.99 -7.91 -5.66
N ILE A 92 16.80 -8.96 -5.48
CA ILE A 92 16.59 -10.29 -6.04
C ILE A 92 16.66 -11.28 -4.89
N SER A 93 15.65 -12.14 -4.73
CA SER A 93 15.70 -13.19 -3.72
C SER A 93 16.50 -14.40 -4.20
N SER A 94 16.87 -15.27 -3.27
CA SER A 94 17.49 -16.57 -3.59
C SER A 94 16.63 -17.46 -4.49
N ALA A 95 15.30 -17.29 -4.45
CA ALA A 95 14.35 -17.98 -5.32
C ALA A 95 14.16 -17.31 -6.70
N GLY A 96 14.91 -16.22 -7.00
CA GLY A 96 14.82 -15.51 -8.27
C GLY A 96 13.64 -14.53 -8.37
N ALA A 97 13.00 -14.17 -7.25
CA ALA A 97 11.97 -13.14 -7.25
C ALA A 97 12.60 -11.76 -7.47
N GLN A 98 11.94 -10.90 -8.25
CA GLN A 98 12.48 -9.66 -8.79
C GLN A 98 11.76 -8.42 -8.27
N GLY A 99 12.53 -7.41 -7.88
CA GLY A 99 12.08 -6.04 -7.67
C GLY A 99 11.30 -5.80 -6.39
N PRO A 100 10.61 -4.64 -6.28
CA PRO A 100 10.11 -4.12 -5.01
C PRO A 100 9.03 -4.97 -4.33
N MET A 101 8.27 -5.73 -5.09
CA MET A 101 7.22 -6.63 -4.58
C MET A 101 7.60 -8.11 -4.74
N GLN A 102 8.87 -8.41 -5.07
CA GLN A 102 9.45 -9.75 -5.17
C GLN A 102 8.62 -10.71 -6.04
N ILE A 103 8.46 -10.35 -7.31
CA ILE A 103 7.69 -11.14 -8.27
C ILE A 103 8.56 -12.17 -8.99
N ILE A 104 8.13 -13.42 -9.00
CA ILE A 104 8.75 -14.47 -9.82
C ILE A 104 8.26 -14.32 -11.27
N THR A 105 9.19 -14.18 -12.21
CA THR A 105 8.93 -13.81 -13.61
C THR A 105 7.93 -14.74 -14.30
N ARG A 106 8.02 -16.06 -14.08
CA ARG A 106 7.09 -17.04 -14.68
C ARG A 106 5.61 -16.77 -14.33
N TRP A 107 5.33 -16.21 -13.13
CA TRP A 107 3.98 -15.87 -12.71
C TRP A 107 3.54 -14.50 -13.23
N ALA A 108 4.49 -13.60 -13.47
CA ALA A 108 4.20 -12.24 -13.90
C ALA A 108 3.52 -12.16 -15.27
N HIS A 109 3.83 -13.08 -16.19
CA HIS A 109 3.31 -13.05 -17.55
C HIS A 109 1.79 -12.99 -17.61
N SER A 110 1.11 -13.84 -16.83
CA SER A 110 -0.36 -13.91 -16.79
C SER A 110 -0.99 -12.62 -16.27
N TYR A 111 -0.33 -11.95 -15.30
CA TYR A 111 -0.86 -10.74 -14.68
C TYR A 111 -0.43 -9.47 -15.40
N ALA A 112 0.67 -9.49 -16.12
CA ALA A 112 1.12 -8.41 -16.98
C ALA A 112 0.41 -8.37 -18.34
N GLU A 113 -0.32 -9.47 -18.69
CA GLU A 113 -1.00 -9.65 -19.99
C GLU A 113 -0.04 -9.63 -21.18
N ARG A 114 1.24 -9.87 -20.93
CA ARG A 114 2.32 -9.96 -21.90
C ARG A 114 3.53 -10.66 -21.31
N ARG A 115 4.46 -11.05 -22.16
CA ARG A 115 5.77 -11.47 -21.67
C ARG A 115 6.51 -10.30 -21.02
N VAL A 116 7.12 -10.55 -19.87
CA VAL A 116 7.95 -9.61 -19.14
C VAL A 116 9.28 -10.27 -18.80
N THR A 117 10.34 -9.50 -18.71
CA THR A 117 11.68 -9.98 -18.37
C THR A 117 11.97 -9.73 -16.88
N GLU A 118 12.95 -10.46 -16.34
CA GLU A 118 13.46 -10.21 -14.99
C GLU A 118 13.96 -8.77 -14.84
N LYS A 119 14.66 -8.28 -15.86
CA LYS A 119 15.17 -6.90 -15.89
C LYS A 119 14.05 -5.87 -15.83
N GLU A 120 12.94 -6.10 -16.55
CA GLU A 120 11.78 -5.21 -16.48
C GLU A 120 11.14 -5.22 -15.10
N LEU A 121 10.88 -6.40 -14.52
CA LEU A 121 10.30 -6.51 -13.18
C LEU A 121 11.18 -5.86 -12.11
N ARG A 122 12.49 -5.98 -12.23
CA ARG A 122 13.45 -5.39 -11.30
C ARG A 122 13.56 -3.89 -11.40
N ASN A 123 13.55 -3.33 -12.61
CA ASN A 123 13.84 -1.93 -12.83
C ASN A 123 12.60 -1.04 -13.03
N ASN A 124 11.42 -1.62 -13.25
CA ASN A 124 10.18 -0.89 -13.45
C ASN A 124 9.25 -1.08 -12.26
N ILE A 125 9.30 -0.12 -11.33
CA ILE A 125 8.49 -0.13 -10.10
C ILE A 125 6.99 -0.16 -10.43
N ASP A 126 6.53 0.67 -11.37
CA ASP A 126 5.12 0.75 -11.75
C ASP A 126 4.59 -0.60 -12.26
N LEU A 127 5.34 -1.25 -13.16
CA LEU A 127 5.00 -2.59 -13.65
C LEU A 127 4.98 -3.62 -12.52
N ASN A 128 6.00 -3.63 -11.67
CA ASN A 128 6.14 -4.61 -10.60
C ASN A 128 5.00 -4.49 -9.59
N VAL A 129 4.68 -3.28 -9.13
CA VAL A 129 3.57 -3.03 -8.20
C VAL A 129 2.23 -3.36 -8.86
N ARG A 130 2.01 -2.97 -10.12
CA ARG A 130 0.78 -3.31 -10.86
C ARG A 130 0.54 -4.82 -10.92
N VAL A 131 1.54 -5.59 -11.29
CA VAL A 131 1.48 -7.06 -11.34
C VAL A 131 1.18 -7.63 -9.95
N SER A 132 1.87 -7.14 -8.93
CA SER A 132 1.65 -7.55 -7.54
C SER A 132 0.21 -7.34 -7.06
N MET A 133 -0.37 -6.16 -7.33
CA MET A 133 -1.75 -5.87 -6.93
C MET A 133 -2.76 -6.76 -7.67
N LYS A 134 -2.53 -7.03 -8.96
CA LYS A 134 -3.34 -8.02 -9.71
C LYS A 134 -3.23 -9.43 -9.11
N MET A 135 -2.03 -9.86 -8.73
CA MET A 135 -1.82 -11.17 -8.10
C MET A 135 -2.55 -11.27 -6.76
N LEU A 136 -2.40 -10.27 -5.89
CA LEU A 136 -3.10 -10.22 -4.59
C LEU A 136 -4.62 -10.25 -4.78
N ARG A 137 -5.14 -9.47 -5.73
CA ARG A 137 -6.57 -9.44 -6.02
C ARG A 137 -7.08 -10.79 -6.53
N ALA A 138 -6.40 -11.41 -7.49
CA ALA A 138 -6.78 -12.72 -8.00
C ALA A 138 -6.82 -13.79 -6.91
N ARG A 139 -5.85 -13.79 -5.99
CA ARG A 139 -5.83 -14.71 -4.85
C ARG A 139 -6.98 -14.44 -3.87
N TYR A 140 -7.33 -13.17 -3.66
CA TYR A 140 -8.51 -12.84 -2.86
C TYR A 140 -9.81 -13.31 -3.54
N GLU A 141 -9.94 -13.17 -4.86
CA GLU A 141 -11.13 -13.65 -5.57
C GLU A 141 -11.34 -15.17 -5.42
N MET A 142 -10.24 -15.91 -5.33
CA MET A 142 -10.28 -17.37 -5.12
C MET A 142 -10.63 -17.77 -3.70
N THR A 143 -10.17 -17.02 -2.70
CA THR A 143 -10.28 -17.41 -1.28
C THR A 143 -11.33 -16.65 -0.50
N ARG A 144 -11.69 -15.45 -0.97
CA ARG A 144 -12.52 -14.45 -0.26
C ARG A 144 -11.99 -14.09 1.15
N ASP A 145 -10.72 -14.38 1.40
CA ASP A 145 -10.01 -14.13 2.65
C ASP A 145 -8.65 -13.49 2.34
N TRP A 146 -8.42 -12.26 2.81
CA TRP A 146 -7.17 -11.55 2.59
C TRP A 146 -5.97 -12.21 3.26
N MET A 147 -6.16 -12.89 4.38
CA MET A 147 -5.07 -13.62 5.03
C MET A 147 -4.62 -14.80 4.16
N LEU A 148 -5.57 -15.59 3.64
CA LEU A 148 -5.26 -16.67 2.70
C LEU A 148 -4.69 -16.15 1.38
N ALA A 149 -5.16 -14.99 0.89
CA ALA A 149 -4.60 -14.34 -0.28
C ALA A 149 -3.14 -13.93 -0.09
N CYS A 150 -2.80 -13.32 1.05
CA CYS A 150 -1.42 -12.96 1.40
C CYS A 150 -0.54 -14.20 1.57
N GLY A 151 -1.03 -15.26 2.20
CA GLY A 151 -0.30 -16.52 2.31
C GLY A 151 -0.02 -17.14 0.93
N GLY A 152 -1.03 -17.11 0.07
CA GLY A 152 -0.89 -17.55 -1.32
C GLY A 152 0.09 -16.69 -2.12
N TYR A 153 0.17 -15.39 -1.87
CA TYR A 153 1.17 -14.50 -2.48
C TYR A 153 2.59 -14.94 -2.11
N ASN A 154 2.83 -15.19 -0.82
CA ASN A 154 4.15 -15.56 -0.30
C ASN A 154 4.60 -16.97 -0.71
N THR A 155 3.70 -17.97 -0.66
CA THR A 155 4.09 -19.39 -0.80
C THR A 155 3.57 -20.07 -2.07
N GLY A 156 2.67 -19.42 -2.81
CA GLY A 156 1.92 -20.05 -3.89
C GLY A 156 0.64 -20.77 -3.45
N SER A 157 0.49 -21.10 -2.16
CA SER A 157 -0.67 -21.81 -1.60
C SER A 157 -1.39 -20.97 -0.54
N PRO A 158 -2.73 -21.04 -0.44
CA PRO A 158 -3.52 -20.23 0.49
C PRO A 158 -3.37 -20.73 1.94
N VAL A 159 -2.30 -20.32 2.59
CA VAL A 159 -1.94 -20.75 3.97
C VAL A 159 -1.93 -19.56 4.93
N ARG A 160 -2.18 -19.84 6.20
CA ARG A 160 -2.08 -18.87 7.31
C ARG A 160 -0.71 -19.03 7.98
N ASN A 161 0.29 -18.32 7.49
CA ASN A 161 1.62 -18.26 8.08
C ASN A 161 1.87 -16.87 8.72
N SER A 162 3.03 -16.67 9.34
CA SER A 162 3.37 -15.38 9.98
C SER A 162 3.37 -14.21 9.01
N TYR A 163 3.79 -14.43 7.77
CA TYR A 163 3.70 -13.43 6.68
C TYR A 163 2.25 -13.00 6.43
N ALA A 164 1.36 -13.98 6.23
CA ALA A 164 -0.07 -13.76 5.98
C ALA A 164 -0.75 -13.02 7.12
N VAL A 165 -0.46 -13.43 8.36
CA VAL A 165 -0.98 -12.78 9.57
C VAL A 165 -0.53 -11.33 9.60
N PHE A 166 0.77 -11.04 9.49
CA PHE A 166 1.27 -9.67 9.51
C PHE A 166 0.65 -8.83 8.40
N ALA A 167 0.69 -9.31 7.14
CA ALA A 167 0.19 -8.57 5.99
C ALA A 167 -1.30 -8.22 6.12
N ALA A 168 -2.14 -9.15 6.60
CA ALA A 168 -3.59 -8.99 6.65
C ALA A 168 -4.11 -8.32 7.93
N THR A 169 -3.33 -8.26 9.03
CA THR A 169 -3.83 -7.73 10.31
C THR A 169 -3.19 -6.42 10.75
N ASN A 170 -1.98 -6.08 10.28
CA ASN A 170 -1.31 -4.84 10.66
C ASN A 170 -1.99 -3.62 9.98
N LYS A 171 -3.03 -3.08 10.61
CA LYS A 171 -3.73 -1.87 10.14
C LYS A 171 -2.88 -0.59 10.29
N ASN A 172 -1.92 -0.61 11.21
CA ASN A 172 -1.08 0.54 11.53
C ASN A 172 0.22 0.54 10.69
N TYR A 173 0.13 0.20 9.42
CA TYR A 173 1.26 0.05 8.50
C TYR A 173 2.15 1.31 8.41
N LYS A 174 1.58 2.51 8.60
CA LYS A 174 2.33 3.78 8.64
C LYS A 174 3.30 3.88 9.84
N ASN A 175 3.16 3.04 10.87
CA ASN A 175 4.13 2.98 11.96
C ASN A 175 5.50 2.45 11.50
N ASN A 176 5.54 1.72 10.38
CA ASN A 176 6.78 1.25 9.77
C ASN A 176 7.44 2.32 8.88
N TRP A 177 6.82 3.48 8.68
CA TRP A 177 7.35 4.51 7.81
C TRP A 177 8.44 5.31 8.49
N ILE A 178 9.45 5.71 7.71
CA ILE A 178 10.44 6.69 8.15
C ILE A 178 9.72 8.03 8.35
N LYS A 179 9.88 8.59 9.52
CA LYS A 179 9.39 9.93 9.87
C LYS A 179 10.51 10.93 9.64
N TYR A 180 10.14 12.16 9.30
CA TYR A 180 11.06 13.30 9.32
C TYR A 180 11.53 13.61 10.72
#